data_20938dcc7bf1b3baa3b6d3a86713074f
#
_entry.id   20938dcc7bf1b3baa3b6d3a86713074f
#
_cell.length_a   1.000
_cell.length_b   1.000
_cell.length_c   1.000
_cell.angle_alpha   90.00
_cell.angle_beta   90.00
_cell.angle_gamma   90.00
#
_symmetry.space_group_name_H-M   'P 1'
#
loop_
_entity.id
_entity.type
_entity.pdbx_description
1 polymer ?
#
loop_
_entity_poly.entity_id
_entity_poly.type
_entity_poly.pdbx_seq_one_letter_code
_entity_poly.pdbx_strand_id
1 'polypeptide(L)'
;MTPKPKQEAEPEVEATGFELFRDKLRLLYHGSSPAAVRFQFSVLIVDVAILAFFIASPLLWDSPTYLYVDYSIAALMFADLAARMLASTDITRWLRQPANWVDIFILATLLVPVLGNFGFLRVLRLWTISQSQVIWKPLRKHGLMRYEDAGKAVINLVTFLFVVAGFIFTFFYAPGSGIDGYLDALYFTVTTITTTGFGDITLPGPLGRITSIIVMIIGISLFVRLAQQVFRPFKITFPCPQCGLQRHEPDAVHCKACGHILKIPDEGN
;
A
#
# COMPACT_ATOMS: atom_id res chain seq x y z
N MET A 1 -35.40 49.28 -26.54
CA MET A 1 -35.75 47.96 -25.97
C MET A 1 -35.43 46.92 -27.04
N THR A 2 -34.26 46.32 -26.97
CA THR A 2 -33.82 45.24 -27.86
C THR A 2 -34.16 43.90 -27.19
N PRO A 3 -34.83 42.95 -27.88
CA PRO A 3 -35.18 41.65 -27.31
C PRO A 3 -33.90 40.81 -27.08
N LYS A 4 -33.82 40.19 -25.89
CA LYS A 4 -32.77 39.20 -25.55
C LYS A 4 -32.89 37.99 -26.49
N PRO A 5 -31.76 37.45 -27.01
CA PRO A 5 -31.81 36.21 -27.78
C PRO A 5 -32.25 35.05 -26.89
N LYS A 6 -33.16 34.24 -27.37
CA LYS A 6 -33.54 32.96 -26.79
C LYS A 6 -32.29 32.05 -26.76
N GLN A 7 -31.89 31.60 -25.57
CA GLN A 7 -31.00 30.49 -25.43
C GLN A 7 -31.66 29.24 -26.04
N GLU A 8 -31.13 28.78 -27.14
CA GLU A 8 -31.43 27.47 -27.69
C GLU A 8 -30.99 26.44 -26.66
N ALA A 9 -31.92 25.61 -26.22
CA ALA A 9 -31.64 24.48 -25.35
C ALA A 9 -30.72 23.53 -26.11
N GLU A 10 -29.49 23.33 -25.58
CA GLU A 10 -28.61 22.27 -26.05
C GLU A 10 -29.35 20.93 -25.95
N PRO A 11 -29.26 20.06 -26.97
CA PRO A 11 -29.90 18.76 -26.92
C PRO A 11 -29.36 17.96 -25.74
N GLU A 12 -30.21 17.51 -24.81
CA GLU A 12 -29.89 16.51 -23.81
C GLU A 12 -29.44 15.25 -24.56
N VAL A 13 -28.10 15.04 -24.58
CA VAL A 13 -27.53 13.80 -25.07
C VAL A 13 -27.95 12.70 -24.10
N GLU A 14 -28.86 11.83 -24.49
CA GLU A 14 -29.24 10.64 -23.73
C GLU A 14 -27.95 9.85 -23.45
N ALA A 15 -27.51 9.86 -22.19
CA ALA A 15 -26.33 9.14 -21.75
C ALA A 15 -26.50 7.66 -22.07
N THR A 16 -25.62 7.11 -22.87
CA THR A 16 -25.61 5.69 -23.23
C THR A 16 -25.57 4.84 -21.97
N GLY A 17 -26.25 3.69 -21.92
CA GLY A 17 -26.27 2.82 -20.74
C GLY A 17 -24.87 2.48 -20.19
N PHE A 18 -23.86 2.46 -21.07
CA PHE A 18 -22.45 2.30 -20.69
C PHE A 18 -21.90 3.51 -19.91
N GLU A 19 -22.27 4.73 -20.31
CA GLU A 19 -21.84 5.96 -19.60
C GLU A 19 -22.47 6.02 -18.21
N LEU A 20 -23.75 5.68 -18.08
CA LEU A 20 -24.42 5.57 -16.78
C LEU A 20 -23.78 4.51 -15.87
N PHE A 21 -23.36 3.37 -16.42
CA PHE A 21 -22.65 2.33 -15.68
C PHE A 21 -21.27 2.82 -15.21
N ARG A 22 -20.51 3.49 -16.09
CA ARG A 22 -19.21 4.07 -15.80
C ARG A 22 -19.30 5.13 -14.70
N ASP A 23 -20.28 6.00 -14.75
CA ASP A 23 -20.49 7.04 -13.75
C ASP A 23 -20.89 6.44 -12.39
N LYS A 24 -21.72 5.39 -12.37
CA LYS A 24 -22.00 4.63 -11.13
C LYS A 24 -20.74 4.01 -10.53
N LEU A 25 -19.90 3.37 -11.34
CA LEU A 25 -18.61 2.84 -10.87
C LEU A 25 -17.71 3.95 -10.31
N ARG A 26 -17.64 5.08 -10.99
CA ARG A 26 -16.87 6.25 -10.55
C ARG A 26 -17.35 6.78 -9.20
N LEU A 27 -18.67 6.89 -9.01
CA LEU A 27 -19.27 7.30 -7.76
C LEU A 27 -18.99 6.28 -6.63
N LEU A 28 -18.95 4.98 -6.93
CA LEU A 28 -18.63 3.94 -5.93
C LEU A 28 -17.17 3.96 -5.53
N TYR A 29 -16.23 4.05 -6.48
CA TYR A 29 -14.79 4.01 -6.19
C TYR A 29 -14.22 5.33 -5.64
N HIS A 30 -14.75 6.49 -6.06
CA HIS A 30 -14.22 7.80 -5.69
C HIS A 30 -15.18 8.64 -4.84
N GLY A 31 -16.45 8.23 -4.73
CA GLY A 31 -17.47 8.97 -3.99
C GLY A 31 -17.29 8.92 -2.48
N SER A 32 -17.95 9.86 -1.79
CA SER A 32 -18.00 9.97 -0.33
C SER A 32 -19.39 9.64 0.25
N SER A 33 -20.33 9.14 -0.58
CA SER A 33 -21.66 8.73 -0.10
C SER A 33 -21.57 7.53 0.84
N PRO A 34 -22.53 7.34 1.78
CA PRO A 34 -22.53 6.18 2.67
C PRO A 34 -22.48 4.83 1.94
N ALA A 35 -23.12 4.77 0.75
CA ALA A 35 -23.09 3.57 -0.10
C ALA A 35 -21.71 3.35 -0.72
N ALA A 36 -21.05 4.40 -1.22
CA ALA A 36 -19.70 4.33 -1.76
C ALA A 36 -18.67 3.92 -0.69
N VAL A 37 -18.79 4.46 0.51
CA VAL A 37 -17.91 4.10 1.63
C VAL A 37 -18.07 2.61 1.99
N ARG A 38 -19.30 2.11 2.11
CA ARG A 38 -19.56 0.68 2.38
C ARG A 38 -18.97 -0.21 1.28
N PHE A 39 -19.17 0.16 0.01
CA PHE A 39 -18.59 -0.57 -1.12
C PHE A 39 -17.05 -0.60 -1.06
N GLN A 40 -16.41 0.55 -0.83
CA GLN A 40 -14.94 0.64 -0.69
C GLN A 40 -14.41 -0.23 0.47
N PHE A 41 -15.14 -0.28 1.60
CA PHE A 41 -14.80 -1.18 2.71
C PHE A 41 -14.98 -2.66 2.35
N SER A 42 -16.02 -3.01 1.59
CA SER A 42 -16.23 -4.39 1.13
C SER A 42 -15.08 -4.84 0.20
N VAL A 43 -14.67 -3.99 -0.73
CA VAL A 43 -13.50 -4.26 -1.59
C VAL A 43 -12.24 -4.44 -0.75
N LEU A 44 -12.02 -3.56 0.25
CA LEU A 44 -10.88 -3.68 1.15
C LEU A 44 -10.87 -5.00 1.94
N ILE A 45 -12.02 -5.45 2.44
CA ILE A 45 -12.13 -6.74 3.14
C ILE A 45 -11.76 -7.89 2.22
N VAL A 46 -12.25 -7.87 0.97
CA VAL A 46 -11.89 -8.88 -0.05
C VAL A 46 -10.39 -8.84 -0.33
N ASP A 47 -9.80 -7.66 -0.51
CA ASP A 47 -8.36 -7.50 -0.72
C ASP A 47 -7.52 -8.07 0.45
N VAL A 48 -7.95 -7.82 1.69
CA VAL A 48 -7.28 -8.36 2.89
C VAL A 48 -7.45 -9.88 2.97
N ALA A 49 -8.61 -10.43 2.61
CA ALA A 49 -8.83 -11.87 2.55
C ALA A 49 -7.94 -12.54 1.48
N ILE A 50 -7.81 -11.94 0.30
CA ILE A 50 -6.91 -12.39 -0.77
C ILE A 50 -5.46 -12.37 -0.28
N LEU A 51 -5.05 -11.32 0.41
CA LEU A 51 -3.71 -11.21 0.98
C LEU A 51 -3.46 -12.31 2.04
N ALA A 52 -4.40 -12.53 2.95
CA ALA A 52 -4.30 -13.59 3.95
C ALA A 52 -4.16 -14.97 3.30
N PHE A 53 -4.91 -15.22 2.22
CA PHE A 53 -4.76 -16.44 1.42
C PHE A 53 -3.35 -16.56 0.82
N PHE A 54 -2.78 -15.49 0.26
CA PHE A 54 -1.44 -15.53 -0.32
C PHE A 54 -0.34 -15.78 0.72
N ILE A 55 -0.49 -15.24 1.93
CA ILE A 55 0.43 -15.51 3.04
C ILE A 55 0.31 -16.98 3.49
N ALA A 56 -0.90 -17.53 3.50
CA ALA A 56 -1.16 -18.93 3.87
C ALA A 56 -0.88 -19.92 2.73
N SER A 57 -0.74 -19.48 1.50
CA SER A 57 -0.59 -20.34 0.32
C SER A 57 0.56 -21.35 0.39
N PRO A 58 1.74 -21.07 0.97
CA PRO A 58 2.80 -22.06 1.13
C PRO A 58 2.39 -23.26 2.02
N LEU A 59 1.42 -23.08 2.91
CA LEU A 59 0.90 -24.13 3.79
C LEU A 59 -0.19 -24.98 3.10
N LEU A 60 -0.76 -24.50 1.99
CA LEU A 60 -1.93 -25.08 1.32
C LEU A 60 -1.58 -25.70 -0.05
N TRP A 61 -0.32 -25.68 -0.46
CA TRP A 61 0.14 -26.03 -1.81
C TRP A 61 -0.25 -27.45 -2.26
N ASP A 62 -0.32 -28.43 -1.35
CA ASP A 62 -0.62 -29.83 -1.67
C ASP A 62 -2.11 -30.12 -1.85
N SER A 63 -2.99 -29.12 -1.71
CA SER A 63 -4.44 -29.30 -1.81
C SER A 63 -4.92 -29.17 -3.26
N PRO A 64 -5.69 -30.14 -3.80
CA PRO A 64 -6.29 -30.02 -5.13
C PRO A 64 -7.24 -28.82 -5.27
N THR A 65 -7.76 -28.33 -4.16
CA THR A 65 -8.65 -27.16 -4.07
C THR A 65 -7.88 -25.85 -4.32
N TYR A 66 -6.55 -25.84 -4.16
CA TYR A 66 -5.71 -24.65 -4.29
C TYR A 66 -5.89 -23.95 -5.65
N LEU A 67 -5.86 -24.71 -6.75
CA LEU A 67 -6.00 -24.16 -8.10
C LEU A 67 -7.36 -23.48 -8.33
N TYR A 68 -8.45 -24.05 -7.79
CA TYR A 68 -9.78 -23.45 -7.94
C TYR A 68 -9.87 -22.13 -7.19
N VAL A 69 -9.29 -22.06 -5.99
CA VAL A 69 -9.23 -20.82 -5.20
C VAL A 69 -8.35 -19.78 -5.90
N ASP A 70 -7.20 -20.17 -6.42
CA ASP A 70 -6.25 -19.27 -7.12
C ASP A 70 -6.91 -18.64 -8.36
N TYR A 71 -7.62 -19.43 -9.19
CA TYR A 71 -8.36 -18.91 -10.35
C TYR A 71 -9.57 -18.06 -9.95
N SER A 72 -10.25 -18.38 -8.85
CA SER A 72 -11.35 -17.54 -8.33
C SER A 72 -10.84 -16.17 -7.88
N ILE A 73 -9.71 -16.15 -7.22
CA ILE A 73 -9.01 -14.91 -6.83
C ILE A 73 -8.57 -14.13 -8.06
N ALA A 74 -8.02 -14.80 -9.08
CA ALA A 74 -7.63 -14.16 -10.34
C ALA A 74 -8.83 -13.47 -11.02
N ALA A 75 -9.99 -14.15 -11.08
CA ALA A 75 -11.21 -13.58 -11.64
C ALA A 75 -11.71 -12.35 -10.85
N LEU A 76 -11.67 -12.41 -9.50
CA LEU A 76 -12.03 -11.28 -8.64
C LEU A 76 -11.07 -10.09 -8.85
N MET A 77 -9.77 -10.35 -8.87
CA MET A 77 -8.76 -9.31 -9.09
C MET A 77 -8.87 -8.69 -10.48
N PHE A 78 -9.14 -9.50 -11.51
CA PHE A 78 -9.38 -9.00 -12.85
C PHE A 78 -10.61 -8.10 -12.91
N ALA A 79 -11.71 -8.51 -12.28
CA ALA A 79 -12.94 -7.73 -12.23
C ALA A 79 -12.73 -6.38 -11.49
N ASP A 80 -12.02 -6.38 -10.36
CA ASP A 80 -11.69 -5.17 -9.61
C ASP A 80 -10.77 -4.23 -10.41
N LEU A 81 -9.73 -4.77 -11.05
CA LEU A 81 -8.80 -4.00 -11.88
C LEU A 81 -9.51 -3.37 -13.09
N ALA A 82 -10.38 -4.15 -13.78
CA ALA A 82 -11.20 -3.67 -14.89
C ALA A 82 -12.18 -2.58 -14.43
N ALA A 83 -12.83 -2.77 -13.28
CA ALA A 83 -13.75 -1.77 -12.72
C ALA A 83 -13.03 -0.46 -12.36
N ARG A 84 -11.82 -0.52 -11.78
CA ARG A 84 -10.98 0.68 -11.49
C ARG A 84 -10.54 1.38 -12.77
N MET A 85 -10.17 0.63 -13.80
CA MET A 85 -9.80 1.18 -15.10
C MET A 85 -10.97 1.91 -15.75
N LEU A 86 -12.17 1.31 -15.73
CA LEU A 86 -13.42 1.91 -16.26
C LEU A 86 -13.84 3.14 -15.45
N ALA A 87 -13.66 3.13 -14.13
CA ALA A 87 -13.98 4.25 -13.25
C ALA A 87 -12.99 5.42 -13.38
N SER A 88 -11.82 5.21 -13.98
CA SER A 88 -10.82 6.26 -14.17
C SER A 88 -11.25 7.26 -15.24
N THR A 89 -10.93 8.54 -15.03
CA THR A 89 -11.21 9.61 -16.00
C THR A 89 -10.19 9.60 -17.15
N ASP A 90 -8.92 9.31 -16.80
CA ASP A 90 -7.78 9.32 -17.69
C ASP A 90 -7.03 7.99 -17.61
N ILE A 91 -7.12 7.17 -18.64
CA ILE A 91 -6.43 5.88 -18.73
C ILE A 91 -4.90 6.07 -18.67
N THR A 92 -4.38 7.14 -19.29
CA THR A 92 -2.95 7.45 -19.25
C THR A 92 -2.44 7.78 -17.86
N ARG A 93 -3.22 8.50 -17.06
CA ARG A 93 -2.89 8.79 -15.65
C ARG A 93 -2.98 7.52 -14.81
N TRP A 94 -3.98 6.67 -15.07
CA TRP A 94 -4.15 5.39 -14.40
C TRP A 94 -2.95 4.46 -14.68
N LEU A 95 -2.51 4.34 -15.92
CA LEU A 95 -1.33 3.57 -16.32
C LEU A 95 -0.01 4.10 -15.74
N ARG A 96 0.08 5.38 -15.41
CA ARG A 96 1.28 5.95 -14.77
C ARG A 96 1.41 5.63 -13.27
N GLN A 97 0.36 5.09 -12.65
CA GLN A 97 0.40 4.72 -11.24
C GLN A 97 1.11 3.38 -11.06
N PRO A 98 2.22 3.31 -10.29
CA PRO A 98 2.99 2.08 -10.11
C PRO A 98 2.18 0.97 -9.43
N ALA A 99 1.20 1.33 -8.58
CA ALA A 99 0.32 0.36 -7.92
C ALA A 99 -0.47 -0.49 -8.92
N ASN A 100 -0.95 0.10 -10.03
CA ASN A 100 -1.71 -0.63 -11.03
C ASN A 100 -0.84 -1.63 -11.80
N TRP A 101 0.44 -1.30 -12.03
CA TRP A 101 1.40 -2.24 -12.64
C TRP A 101 1.69 -3.42 -11.73
N VAL A 102 1.79 -3.19 -10.43
CA VAL A 102 1.93 -4.27 -9.45
C VAL A 102 0.71 -5.19 -9.48
N ASP A 103 -0.50 -4.63 -9.51
CA ASP A 103 -1.75 -5.41 -9.58
C ASP A 103 -1.85 -6.21 -10.90
N ILE A 104 -1.46 -5.62 -12.04
CA ILE A 104 -1.38 -6.32 -13.34
C ILE A 104 -0.36 -7.46 -13.27
N PHE A 105 0.81 -7.22 -12.69
CA PHE A 105 1.85 -8.22 -12.57
C PHE A 105 1.41 -9.39 -11.67
N ILE A 106 0.78 -9.10 -10.53
CA ILE A 106 0.21 -10.12 -9.64
C ILE A 106 -0.82 -10.96 -10.39
N LEU A 107 -1.72 -10.32 -11.14
CA LEU A 107 -2.71 -11.01 -11.97
C LEU A 107 -2.04 -11.91 -13.02
N ALA A 108 -0.97 -11.44 -13.66
CA ALA A 108 -0.21 -12.25 -14.61
C ALA A 108 0.41 -13.50 -13.94
N THR A 109 0.92 -13.40 -12.71
CA THR A 109 1.46 -14.57 -11.97
C THR A 109 0.38 -15.58 -11.57
N LEU A 110 -0.88 -15.16 -11.48
CA LEU A 110 -2.01 -16.05 -11.22
C LEU A 110 -2.47 -16.79 -12.48
N LEU A 111 -2.43 -16.12 -13.63
CA LEU A 111 -2.95 -16.65 -14.89
C LEU A 111 -1.91 -17.48 -15.67
N VAL A 112 -0.61 -17.17 -15.51
CA VAL A 112 0.47 -17.79 -16.26
C VAL A 112 1.31 -18.71 -15.37
N PRO A 113 1.16 -20.05 -15.46
CA PRO A 113 1.86 -21.00 -14.58
C PRO A 113 3.39 -20.89 -14.62
N VAL A 114 3.95 -20.47 -15.76
CA VAL A 114 5.42 -20.25 -15.92
C VAL A 114 5.93 -19.15 -14.99
N LEU A 115 5.07 -18.21 -14.61
CA LEU A 115 5.39 -17.13 -13.66
C LEU A 115 5.18 -17.54 -12.19
N GLY A 116 4.81 -18.80 -11.93
CA GLY A 116 4.54 -19.31 -10.57
C GLY A 116 5.71 -19.12 -9.59
N ASN A 117 6.96 -19.21 -10.08
CA ASN A 117 8.15 -18.92 -9.27
C ASN A 117 8.20 -17.49 -8.71
N PHE A 118 7.46 -16.56 -9.32
CA PHE A 118 7.33 -15.18 -8.84
C PHE A 118 6.10 -14.97 -7.94
N GLY A 119 5.44 -16.05 -7.51
CA GLY A 119 4.25 -16.00 -6.67
C GLY A 119 4.45 -15.24 -5.36
N PHE A 120 5.68 -15.20 -4.81
CA PHE A 120 6.01 -14.41 -3.64
C PHE A 120 5.76 -12.89 -3.82
N LEU A 121 5.79 -12.39 -5.06
CA LEU A 121 5.49 -10.98 -5.35
C LEU A 121 4.02 -10.61 -5.15
N ARG A 122 3.13 -11.60 -4.96
CA ARG A 122 1.72 -11.38 -4.59
C ARG A 122 1.60 -10.61 -3.28
N VAL A 123 2.60 -10.71 -2.39
CA VAL A 123 2.67 -9.93 -1.14
C VAL A 123 2.77 -8.42 -1.40
N LEU A 124 3.22 -7.98 -2.59
CA LEU A 124 3.18 -6.57 -2.99
C LEU A 124 1.76 -5.98 -2.97
N ARG A 125 0.72 -6.82 -2.98
CA ARG A 125 -0.66 -6.38 -2.75
C ARG A 125 -0.82 -5.63 -1.43
N LEU A 126 -0.07 -6.00 -0.38
CA LEU A 126 -0.05 -5.27 0.88
C LEU A 126 0.36 -3.80 0.69
N TRP A 127 1.37 -3.58 -0.15
CA TRP A 127 1.81 -2.22 -0.50
C TRP A 127 0.76 -1.46 -1.31
N THR A 128 0.15 -2.08 -2.34
CA THR A 128 -0.90 -1.42 -3.14
C THR A 128 -2.12 -1.06 -2.30
N ILE A 129 -2.53 -1.94 -1.40
CA ILE A 129 -3.61 -1.68 -0.44
C ILE A 129 -3.25 -0.50 0.47
N SER A 130 -2.00 -0.38 0.94
CA SER A 130 -1.56 0.72 1.79
C SER A 130 -1.60 2.09 1.10
N GLN A 131 -1.53 2.13 -0.23
CA GLN A 131 -1.70 3.36 -1.01
C GLN A 131 -3.16 3.80 -1.14
N SER A 132 -4.11 2.90 -0.83
CA SER A 132 -5.53 3.22 -0.88
C SER A 132 -5.89 4.24 0.21
N GLN A 133 -6.53 5.34 -0.20
CA GLN A 133 -7.00 6.36 0.75
C GLN A 133 -8.10 5.85 1.69
N VAL A 134 -8.77 4.76 1.32
CA VAL A 134 -9.91 4.20 2.06
C VAL A 134 -9.50 3.76 3.46
N ILE A 135 -8.34 3.09 3.58
CA ILE A 135 -7.80 2.61 4.86
C ILE A 135 -7.55 3.76 5.84
N TRP A 136 -7.07 4.89 5.31
CA TRP A 136 -6.64 6.02 6.14
C TRP A 136 -7.77 7.02 6.44
N LYS A 137 -8.91 6.95 5.72
CA LYS A 137 -10.07 7.83 5.96
C LYS A 137 -10.56 7.82 7.43
N PRO A 138 -10.76 6.68 8.11
CA PRO A 138 -11.20 6.68 9.50
C PRO A 138 -10.17 7.29 10.45
N LEU A 139 -8.86 7.02 10.23
CA LEU A 139 -7.80 7.63 11.05
C LEU A 139 -7.78 9.15 10.89
N ARG A 140 -7.93 9.65 9.66
CA ARG A 140 -8.00 11.09 9.37
C ARG A 140 -9.21 11.75 10.03
N LYS A 141 -10.37 11.06 10.05
CA LYS A 141 -11.60 11.56 10.66
C LYS A 141 -11.47 11.72 12.19
N HIS A 142 -10.70 10.87 12.84
CA HIS A 142 -10.45 10.92 14.28
C HIS A 142 -9.20 11.73 14.66
N GLY A 143 -8.64 12.52 13.73
CA GLY A 143 -7.45 13.34 14.02
C GLY A 143 -6.13 12.56 14.11
N LEU A 144 -6.15 11.26 13.87
CA LEU A 144 -5.01 10.34 14.02
C LEU A 144 -4.11 10.30 12.77
N MET A 145 -3.95 11.43 12.07
CA MET A 145 -3.11 11.53 10.85
C MET A 145 -1.65 11.13 11.09
N ARG A 146 -1.16 11.28 12.33
CA ARG A 146 0.18 10.85 12.74
C ARG A 146 0.42 9.37 12.47
N TYR A 147 -0.58 8.54 12.75
CA TYR A 147 -0.46 7.09 12.62
C TYR A 147 -0.52 6.61 11.16
N GLU A 148 -0.99 7.45 10.24
CA GLU A 148 -0.98 7.13 8.80
C GLU A 148 0.44 6.95 8.27
N ASP A 149 1.35 7.90 8.57
CA ASP A 149 2.74 7.84 8.10
C ASP A 149 3.49 6.66 8.74
N ALA A 150 3.30 6.44 10.05
CA ALA A 150 3.87 5.30 10.75
C ALA A 150 3.31 3.97 10.21
N GLY A 151 1.98 3.88 10.01
CA GLY A 151 1.34 2.70 9.44
C GLY A 151 1.85 2.36 8.04
N LYS A 152 2.00 3.36 7.17
CA LYS A 152 2.61 3.16 5.84
C LYS A 152 4.06 2.69 5.93
N ALA A 153 4.84 3.22 6.87
CA ALA A 153 6.22 2.79 7.07
C ALA A 153 6.29 1.33 7.56
N VAL A 154 5.42 0.92 8.49
CA VAL A 154 5.29 -0.48 8.93
C VAL A 154 4.94 -1.38 7.75
N ILE A 155 3.90 -1.04 6.99
CA ILE A 155 3.46 -1.84 5.85
C ILE A 155 4.56 -1.97 4.80
N ASN A 156 5.30 -0.89 4.51
CA ASN A 156 6.42 -0.94 3.57
C ASN A 156 7.52 -1.88 4.04
N LEU A 157 7.89 -1.82 5.33
CA LEU A 157 8.91 -2.70 5.90
C LEU A 157 8.44 -4.16 5.89
N VAL A 158 7.21 -4.43 6.33
CA VAL A 158 6.64 -5.79 6.33
C VAL A 158 6.55 -6.36 4.91
N THR A 159 6.07 -5.56 3.95
CA THR A 159 6.03 -5.96 2.54
C THR A 159 7.43 -6.32 2.03
N PHE A 160 8.42 -5.49 2.34
CA PHE A 160 9.80 -5.74 1.95
C PHE A 160 10.35 -7.03 2.57
N LEU A 161 10.12 -7.26 3.87
CA LEU A 161 10.53 -8.49 4.56
C LEU A 161 9.98 -9.74 3.86
N PHE A 162 8.69 -9.77 3.58
CA PHE A 162 8.04 -10.94 2.96
C PHE A 162 8.45 -11.13 1.49
N VAL A 163 8.62 -10.05 0.73
CA VAL A 163 9.09 -10.12 -0.67
C VAL A 163 10.51 -10.65 -0.73
N VAL A 164 11.41 -10.15 0.13
CA VAL A 164 12.80 -10.61 0.18
C VAL A 164 12.89 -12.05 0.66
N ALA A 165 12.16 -12.42 1.73
CA ALA A 165 12.11 -13.79 2.21
C ALA A 165 11.60 -14.75 1.11
N GLY A 166 10.55 -14.37 0.38
CA GLY A 166 10.04 -15.14 -0.75
C GLY A 166 11.03 -15.26 -1.90
N PHE A 167 11.75 -14.19 -2.22
CA PHE A 167 12.83 -14.21 -3.20
C PHE A 167 13.94 -15.16 -2.79
N ILE A 168 14.43 -15.05 -1.54
CA ILE A 168 15.49 -15.89 -1.01
C ILE A 168 15.03 -17.35 -1.01
N PHE A 169 13.85 -17.66 -0.52
CA PHE A 169 13.30 -19.01 -0.54
C PHE A 169 13.21 -19.57 -1.96
N THR A 170 12.77 -18.78 -2.94
CA THR A 170 12.60 -19.26 -4.33
C THR A 170 13.94 -19.53 -5.02
N PHE A 171 14.94 -18.69 -4.81
CA PHE A 171 16.20 -18.76 -5.57
C PHE A 171 17.40 -19.36 -4.84
N PHE A 172 17.34 -19.44 -3.50
CA PHE A 172 18.45 -19.95 -2.68
C PHE A 172 18.06 -21.15 -1.81
N TYR A 173 16.81 -21.64 -1.92
CA TYR A 173 16.42 -22.88 -1.26
C TYR A 173 17.28 -24.05 -1.76
N ALA A 174 17.98 -24.71 -0.84
CA ALA A 174 18.66 -25.96 -1.10
C ALA A 174 18.71 -26.77 0.21
N PRO A 175 18.24 -28.02 0.23
CA PRO A 175 18.27 -28.86 1.42
C PRO A 175 19.68 -28.95 2.00
N GLY A 176 19.83 -28.67 3.30
CA GLY A 176 21.11 -28.69 4.01
C GLY A 176 22.01 -27.46 3.77
N SER A 177 21.52 -26.41 3.11
CA SER A 177 22.26 -25.14 2.91
C SER A 177 22.03 -24.13 4.05
N GLY A 178 21.19 -24.44 5.01
CA GLY A 178 20.74 -23.52 6.07
C GLY A 178 19.48 -22.73 5.70
N ILE A 179 19.00 -22.88 4.45
CA ILE A 179 17.70 -22.34 4.00
C ILE A 179 16.85 -23.55 3.61
N ASP A 180 16.32 -24.24 4.61
CA ASP A 180 15.53 -25.45 4.44
C ASP A 180 14.02 -25.15 4.39
N GLY A 181 13.62 -23.88 4.67
CA GLY A 181 12.24 -23.44 4.65
C GLY A 181 12.07 -21.94 4.49
N TYR A 182 10.80 -21.54 4.30
CA TYR A 182 10.44 -20.12 4.20
C TYR A 182 10.77 -19.33 5.47
N LEU A 183 10.65 -20.00 6.64
CA LEU A 183 10.96 -19.39 7.93
C LEU A 183 12.44 -19.04 8.05
N ASP A 184 13.34 -19.88 7.53
CA ASP A 184 14.79 -19.62 7.53
C ASP A 184 15.13 -18.42 6.65
N ALA A 185 14.49 -18.31 5.48
CA ALA A 185 14.63 -17.15 4.60
C ALA A 185 14.11 -15.86 5.26
N LEU A 186 12.99 -15.94 5.99
CA LEU A 186 12.46 -14.81 6.76
C LEU A 186 13.38 -14.43 7.92
N TYR A 187 13.87 -15.41 8.67
CA TYR A 187 14.83 -15.21 9.75
C TYR A 187 16.10 -14.52 9.25
N PHE A 188 16.70 -15.02 8.16
CA PHE A 188 17.85 -14.39 7.52
C PHE A 188 17.55 -12.93 7.16
N THR A 189 16.39 -12.67 6.56
CA THR A 189 16.00 -11.33 6.14
C THR A 189 15.87 -10.40 7.33
N VAL A 190 15.20 -10.82 8.40
CA VAL A 190 15.04 -10.03 9.63
C VAL A 190 16.37 -9.76 10.31
N THR A 191 17.21 -10.78 10.52
CA THR A 191 18.51 -10.63 11.16
C THR A 191 19.47 -9.75 10.37
N THR A 192 19.36 -9.79 9.04
CA THR A 192 20.15 -8.94 8.13
C THR A 192 19.71 -7.48 8.21
N ILE A 193 18.42 -7.19 8.17
CA ILE A 193 17.88 -5.81 8.20
C ILE A 193 18.05 -5.17 9.57
N THR A 194 17.90 -5.95 10.64
CA THR A 194 18.15 -5.48 12.01
C THR A 194 19.63 -5.34 12.35
N THR A 195 20.51 -5.64 11.39
CA THR A 195 21.97 -5.65 11.56
C THR A 195 22.45 -6.60 12.65
N THR A 196 21.64 -7.59 13.04
CA THR A 196 22.02 -8.60 14.04
C THR A 196 23.05 -9.58 13.45
N GLY A 197 22.73 -10.17 12.28
CA GLY A 197 23.65 -10.97 11.47
C GLY A 197 24.40 -12.05 12.25
N PHE A 198 23.71 -13.01 12.88
CA PHE A 198 24.34 -14.09 13.65
C PHE A 198 25.34 -14.92 12.81
N GLY A 199 25.17 -14.96 11.47
CA GLY A 199 26.09 -15.67 10.56
C GLY A 199 25.84 -17.17 10.48
N ASP A 200 24.80 -17.66 11.12
CA ASP A 200 24.33 -19.04 11.08
C ASP A 200 23.69 -19.40 9.72
N ILE A 201 22.96 -18.46 9.11
CA ILE A 201 22.43 -18.56 7.75
C ILE A 201 23.10 -17.50 6.88
N THR A 202 23.67 -17.93 5.75
CA THR A 202 24.29 -17.03 4.76
C THR A 202 23.94 -17.48 3.35
N LEU A 203 23.73 -16.51 2.46
CA LEU A 203 23.42 -16.83 1.06
C LEU A 203 24.70 -17.27 0.32
N PRO A 204 24.64 -18.42 -0.40
CA PRO A 204 25.82 -18.98 -1.05
C PRO A 204 26.17 -18.22 -2.35
N GLY A 205 27.47 -18.22 -2.65
CA GLY A 205 28.01 -17.74 -3.92
C GLY A 205 28.01 -16.22 -4.12
N PRO A 206 28.48 -15.75 -5.27
CA PRO A 206 28.57 -14.31 -5.58
C PRO A 206 27.19 -13.64 -5.65
N LEU A 207 26.21 -14.31 -6.23
CA LEU A 207 24.83 -13.80 -6.31
C LEU A 207 24.21 -13.63 -4.93
N GLY A 208 24.47 -14.61 -4.02
CA GLY A 208 24.00 -14.49 -2.63
C GLY A 208 24.58 -13.29 -1.92
N ARG A 209 25.89 -13.02 -2.10
CA ARG A 209 26.55 -11.85 -1.53
C ARG A 209 25.98 -10.54 -2.06
N ILE A 210 25.75 -10.44 -3.38
CA ILE A 210 25.15 -9.25 -3.99
C ILE A 210 23.73 -9.05 -3.47
N THR A 211 22.92 -10.11 -3.40
CA THR A 211 21.58 -10.07 -2.82
C THR A 211 21.60 -9.56 -1.38
N SER A 212 22.51 -10.10 -0.55
CA SER A 212 22.66 -9.65 0.84
C SER A 212 22.99 -8.16 0.94
N ILE A 213 23.91 -7.66 0.10
CA ILE A 213 24.27 -6.23 0.06
C ILE A 213 23.05 -5.37 -0.28
N ILE A 214 22.29 -5.75 -1.31
CA ILE A 214 21.08 -5.01 -1.73
C ILE A 214 20.05 -5.00 -0.59
N VAL A 215 19.81 -6.17 0.03
CA VAL A 215 18.88 -6.31 1.15
C VAL A 215 19.28 -5.44 2.34
N MET A 216 20.58 -5.41 2.68
CA MET A 216 21.12 -4.56 3.76
C MET A 216 20.86 -3.08 3.46
N ILE A 217 21.20 -2.58 2.27
CA ILE A 217 21.07 -1.16 1.91
C ILE A 217 19.60 -0.72 1.91
N ILE A 218 18.73 -1.48 1.25
CA ILE A 218 17.30 -1.14 1.18
C ILE A 218 16.64 -1.33 2.53
N GLY A 219 16.91 -2.46 3.20
CA GLY A 219 16.29 -2.82 4.45
C GLY A 219 16.59 -1.84 5.58
N ILE A 220 17.87 -1.45 5.76
CA ILE A 220 18.23 -0.45 6.77
C ILE A 220 17.55 0.90 6.50
N SER A 221 17.43 1.29 5.22
CA SER A 221 16.76 2.53 4.83
C SER A 221 15.28 2.52 5.22
N LEU A 222 14.58 1.40 5.02
CA LEU A 222 13.17 1.25 5.40
C LEU A 222 13.01 1.20 6.93
N PHE A 223 13.91 0.49 7.62
CA PHE A 223 13.90 0.40 9.08
C PHE A 223 14.13 1.77 9.75
N VAL A 224 15.13 2.52 9.27
CA VAL A 224 15.39 3.88 9.76
C VAL A 224 14.20 4.81 9.47
N ARG A 225 13.56 4.68 8.32
CA ARG A 225 12.35 5.45 8.01
C ARG A 225 11.21 5.13 8.98
N LEU A 226 11.01 3.86 9.32
CA LEU A 226 10.03 3.47 10.34
C LEU A 226 10.37 4.08 11.70
N ALA A 227 11.63 3.93 12.15
CA ALA A 227 12.09 4.52 13.41
C ALA A 227 11.84 6.04 13.45
N GLN A 228 12.18 6.75 12.38
CA GLN A 228 11.93 8.18 12.26
C GLN A 228 10.43 8.53 12.37
N GLN A 229 9.52 7.73 11.81
CA GLN A 229 8.08 8.00 11.90
C GLN A 229 7.53 7.73 13.31
N VAL A 230 8.04 6.69 13.98
CA VAL A 230 7.64 6.36 15.36
C VAL A 230 8.15 7.40 16.37
N PHE A 231 9.40 7.80 16.23
CA PHE A 231 10.04 8.74 17.18
C PHE A 231 9.84 10.22 16.81
N ARG A 232 9.20 10.51 15.67
CA ARG A 232 8.97 11.90 15.27
C ARG A 232 8.05 12.59 16.25
N PRO A 233 8.48 13.72 16.88
CA PRO A 233 7.64 14.45 17.81
C PRO A 233 6.39 14.97 17.10
N PHE A 234 5.26 14.88 17.81
CA PHE A 234 4.00 15.42 17.31
C PHE A 234 4.08 16.94 17.23
N LYS A 235 3.60 17.51 16.13
CA LYS A 235 3.51 18.97 15.93
C LYS A 235 2.07 19.35 15.67
N ILE A 236 1.58 20.27 16.47
CA ILE A 236 0.26 20.86 16.27
C ILE A 236 0.33 21.96 15.21
N THR A 237 -0.80 22.19 14.55
CA THR A 237 -0.96 23.31 13.62
C THR A 237 -1.44 24.51 14.40
N PHE A 238 -0.52 25.41 14.73
CA PHE A 238 -0.78 26.67 15.42
C PHE A 238 0.03 27.79 14.74
N PRO A 239 -0.57 28.54 13.79
CA PRO A 239 0.17 29.55 13.04
C PRO A 239 0.72 30.63 13.96
N CYS A 240 2.02 30.90 13.87
CA CYS A 240 2.62 32.00 14.61
C CYS A 240 2.09 33.34 14.10
N PRO A 241 1.54 34.20 14.98
CA PRO A 241 0.98 35.48 14.57
C PRO A 241 2.02 36.45 14.01
N GLN A 242 3.32 36.28 14.34
CA GLN A 242 4.37 37.17 13.92
C GLN A 242 5.06 36.74 12.60
N CYS A 243 5.40 35.43 12.44
CA CYS A 243 6.15 34.96 11.28
C CYS A 243 5.40 33.95 10.41
N GLY A 244 4.17 33.54 10.80
CA GLY A 244 3.34 32.62 10.04
C GLY A 244 3.82 31.16 10.03
N LEU A 245 4.81 30.78 10.85
CA LEU A 245 5.22 29.38 10.97
C LEU A 245 4.04 28.52 11.41
N GLN A 246 3.68 27.50 10.62
CA GLN A 246 2.43 26.73 10.77
C GLN A 246 2.46 25.68 11.88
N ARG A 247 3.64 25.07 12.14
CA ARG A 247 3.73 23.88 13.00
C ARG A 247 4.69 24.10 14.16
N HIS A 248 4.15 23.88 15.37
CA HIS A 248 4.89 23.98 16.65
C HIS A 248 4.75 22.68 17.43
N GLU A 249 5.65 22.47 18.38
CA GLU A 249 5.52 21.41 19.36
C GLU A 249 4.36 21.71 20.31
N PRO A 250 3.63 20.71 20.84
CA PRO A 250 2.44 20.95 21.67
C PRO A 250 2.74 21.81 22.91
N ASP A 251 3.93 21.64 23.47
CA ASP A 251 4.46 22.31 24.65
C ASP A 251 5.29 23.57 24.35
N ALA A 252 5.29 24.04 23.10
CA ALA A 252 6.12 25.16 22.70
C ALA A 252 5.61 26.48 23.27
N VAL A 253 6.37 27.08 24.20
CA VAL A 253 6.11 28.42 24.74
C VAL A 253 6.51 29.51 23.74
N HIS A 254 7.53 29.28 22.91
CA HIS A 254 8.05 30.24 21.97
C HIS A 254 8.09 29.67 20.55
N CYS A 255 7.87 30.56 19.57
CA CYS A 255 8.06 30.21 18.17
C CYS A 255 9.56 29.96 17.91
N LYS A 256 9.91 28.77 17.43
CA LYS A 256 11.29 28.38 17.12
C LYS A 256 11.96 29.19 15.99
N ALA A 257 11.18 29.91 15.18
CA ALA A 257 11.69 30.73 14.07
C ALA A 257 11.91 32.19 14.45
N CYS A 258 10.98 32.81 15.21
CA CYS A 258 11.06 34.23 15.51
C CYS A 258 11.09 34.57 17.02
N GLY A 259 11.03 33.55 17.90
CA GLY A 259 11.04 33.76 19.34
C GLY A 259 9.72 34.32 19.96
N HIS A 260 8.70 34.57 19.12
CA HIS A 260 7.42 35.09 19.63
C HIS A 260 6.75 34.13 20.60
N ILE A 261 6.18 34.64 21.70
CA ILE A 261 5.48 33.82 22.68
C ILE A 261 4.20 33.27 22.04
N LEU A 262 4.05 31.97 22.12
CA LEU A 262 2.88 31.26 21.63
C LEU A 262 1.95 30.94 22.81
N LYS A 263 0.67 31.15 22.60
CA LYS A 263 -0.37 30.78 23.61
C LYS A 263 -1.09 29.56 23.09
N ILE A 264 -0.37 28.45 22.98
CA ILE A 264 -0.92 27.16 22.56
C ILE A 264 -1.80 26.66 23.70
N PRO A 265 -3.08 26.34 23.45
CA PRO A 265 -3.94 25.76 24.50
C PRO A 265 -3.36 24.40 24.88
N ASP A 266 -3.05 24.23 26.16
CA ASP A 266 -2.68 22.93 26.71
C ASP A 266 -3.97 22.14 26.93
N GLU A 267 -4.18 21.07 26.17
CA GLU A 267 -5.38 20.22 26.31
C GLU A 267 -5.26 19.25 27.50
N GLY A 268 -4.29 19.47 28.41
CA GLY A 268 -4.13 18.80 29.69
C GLY A 268 -4.26 17.27 29.58
N ASN A 269 -3.20 16.60 29.20
CA ASN A 269 -3.11 15.14 29.32
C ASN A 269 -2.61 14.75 30.71
#